data_590907a3c74dd7a30b76661a7cb5c0ac
#
_entry.id   590907a3c74dd7a30b76661a7cb5c0ac
#
_cell.length_a   1.000
_cell.length_b   1.000
_cell.length_c   1.000
_cell.angle_alpha   90.00
_cell.angle_beta   90.00
_cell.angle_gamma   90.00
#
_symmetry.space_group_name_H-M   'P 1'
#
loop_
_entity.id
_entity.type
_entity.pdbx_description
1 polymer ?
#
loop_
_entity_poly.entity_id
_entity_poly.type
_entity_poly.pdbx_seq_one_letter_code
_entity_poly.pdbx_strand_id
1 'polypeptide(L)'
;MTIIESIRKYIKTYPGLKEFENTVKVNVDKLEKDATVYSIDETVCNPILKKFVDGSGERQFLFVFASREFYGQDVFQNIDNIGFYDKLSEWLEDNTRRGILPQLEDGKQALSIKAISNGYAFNTDETLARYQIQIQLKYYQK
;
A
#
# COMPACT_ATOMS: atom_id res chain seq x y z
N MET A 1 -12.39 -2.08 14.26
CA MET A 1 -11.68 -2.14 12.96
C MET A 1 -10.19 -1.94 13.20
N THR A 2 -9.37 -2.84 12.67
CA THR A 2 -7.91 -2.72 12.79
C THR A 2 -7.36 -1.72 11.77
N ILE A 3 -6.13 -1.26 11.98
CA ILE A 3 -5.45 -0.36 11.03
C ILE A 3 -5.33 -1.02 9.66
N ILE A 4 -4.96 -2.30 9.61
CA ILE A 4 -4.80 -3.02 8.35
C ILE A 4 -6.13 -3.14 7.58
N GLU A 5 -7.24 -3.31 8.28
CA GLU A 5 -8.56 -3.31 7.65
C GLU A 5 -8.91 -1.95 7.05
N SER A 6 -8.60 -0.88 7.76
CA SER A 6 -8.80 0.48 7.26
C SER A 6 -7.97 0.76 6.02
N ILE A 7 -6.72 0.34 6.03
CA ILE A 7 -5.82 0.48 4.88
C ILE A 7 -6.34 -0.33 3.69
N ARG A 8 -6.78 -1.56 3.92
CA ARG A 8 -7.33 -2.39 2.86
C ARG A 8 -8.52 -1.73 2.18
N LYS A 9 -9.45 -1.21 2.97
CA LYS A 9 -10.61 -0.47 2.45
C LYS A 9 -10.17 0.74 1.63
N TYR A 10 -9.21 1.48 2.14
CA TYR A 10 -8.71 2.69 1.49
C TYR A 10 -8.05 2.37 0.15
N ILE A 11 -7.15 1.39 0.12
CA ILE A 11 -6.45 0.98 -1.09
C ILE A 11 -7.42 0.48 -2.16
N LYS A 12 -8.49 -0.19 -1.76
CA LYS A 12 -9.51 -0.67 -2.71
C LYS A 12 -10.23 0.48 -3.43
N THR A 13 -10.13 1.71 -2.95
CA THR A 13 -10.69 2.87 -3.64
C THR A 13 -9.79 3.39 -4.76
N TYR A 14 -8.56 2.89 -4.88
CA TYR A 14 -7.65 3.32 -5.94
C TYR A 14 -8.19 2.88 -7.29
N PRO A 15 -8.46 3.85 -8.21
CA PRO A 15 -9.09 3.52 -9.49
C PRO A 15 -8.19 2.74 -10.45
N GLY A 16 -6.88 2.70 -10.17
CA GLY A 16 -5.93 1.95 -10.99
C GLY A 16 -5.85 0.46 -10.69
N LEU A 17 -6.55 -0.05 -9.68
CA LEU A 17 -6.56 -1.48 -9.40
C LEU A 17 -7.23 -2.24 -10.55
N LYS A 18 -6.60 -3.34 -10.96
CA LYS A 18 -7.14 -4.20 -12.00
C LYS A 18 -8.21 -5.11 -11.39
N GLU A 19 -9.31 -5.29 -12.10
CA GLU A 19 -10.35 -6.20 -11.68
C GLU A 19 -9.97 -7.64 -12.06
N PHE A 20 -10.19 -8.56 -11.15
CA PHE A 20 -10.04 -9.98 -11.37
C PHE A 20 -11.43 -10.61 -11.30
N GLU A 21 -11.92 -11.17 -12.43
CA GLU A 21 -13.28 -11.72 -12.57
C GLU A 21 -14.35 -10.72 -12.07
N ASN A 22 -14.22 -9.46 -12.47
CA ASN A 22 -15.11 -8.35 -12.08
C ASN A 22 -15.06 -8.02 -10.57
N THR A 23 -14.06 -8.51 -9.85
CA THR A 23 -13.86 -8.18 -8.45
C THR A 23 -12.39 -7.82 -8.20
N VAL A 24 -12.18 -6.73 -7.48
CA VAL A 24 -10.84 -6.35 -7.04
C VAL A 24 -10.50 -7.18 -5.81
N LYS A 25 -9.39 -7.92 -5.88
CA LYS A 25 -8.96 -8.79 -4.80
C LYS A 25 -7.69 -8.24 -4.15
N VAL A 26 -7.81 -7.87 -2.89
CA VAL A 26 -6.69 -7.39 -2.08
C VAL A 26 -6.58 -8.27 -0.85
N ASN A 27 -5.51 -9.05 -0.76
CA ASN A 27 -5.25 -9.93 0.37
C ASN A 27 -4.42 -9.23 1.44
N VAL A 28 -4.39 -9.80 2.63
CA VAL A 28 -3.53 -9.35 3.72
C VAL A 28 -2.53 -10.47 4.03
N ASP A 29 -1.24 -10.13 4.03
CA ASP A 29 -0.14 -11.06 4.32
C ASP A 29 -0.13 -12.31 3.45
N LYS A 30 -0.70 -12.20 2.24
CA LYS A 30 -0.76 -13.33 1.32
C LYS A 30 -0.81 -12.84 -0.12
N LEU A 31 0.15 -13.29 -0.92
CA LEU A 31 0.16 -13.05 -2.37
C LEU A 31 -0.07 -14.37 -3.08
N GLU A 32 -1.15 -14.46 -3.84
CA GLU A 32 -1.49 -15.66 -4.59
C GLU A 32 -0.55 -15.84 -5.80
N LYS A 33 -0.53 -17.05 -6.35
CA LYS A 33 0.36 -17.40 -7.47
C LYS A 33 -0.06 -16.78 -8.81
N ASP A 34 -1.34 -16.42 -8.94
CA ASP A 34 -1.87 -15.87 -10.17
C ASP A 34 -1.49 -14.40 -10.34
N ALA A 35 -1.36 -13.97 -11.59
CA ALA A 35 -1.08 -12.57 -11.91
C ALA A 35 -2.26 -11.66 -11.52
N THR A 36 -1.97 -10.38 -11.26
CA THR A 36 -2.93 -9.32 -10.93
C THR A 36 -3.68 -9.52 -9.62
N VAL A 37 -3.07 -10.25 -8.68
CA VAL A 37 -3.56 -10.35 -7.31
C VAL A 37 -2.72 -9.42 -6.43
N TYR A 38 -3.36 -8.73 -5.51
CA TYR A 38 -2.71 -7.75 -4.63
C TYR A 38 -2.65 -8.25 -3.20
N SER A 39 -1.65 -7.76 -2.46
CA SER A 39 -1.49 -8.08 -1.04
C SER A 39 -0.98 -6.84 -0.30
N ILE A 40 -1.42 -6.70 0.95
CA ILE A 40 -0.92 -5.70 1.89
C ILE A 40 -0.22 -6.46 3.01
N ASP A 41 1.09 -6.26 3.15
CA ASP A 41 1.90 -6.97 4.12
C ASP A 41 2.48 -5.97 5.13
N GLU A 42 2.17 -6.14 6.41
CA GLU A 42 2.70 -5.30 7.47
C GLU A 42 4.21 -5.52 7.61
N THR A 43 4.96 -4.44 7.79
CA THR A 43 6.41 -4.52 8.02
C THR A 43 6.77 -4.07 9.43
N VAL A 44 7.91 -4.55 9.92
CA VAL A 44 8.41 -4.18 11.25
C VAL A 44 8.92 -2.74 11.23
N CYS A 45 8.50 -1.97 12.23
CA CYS A 45 8.96 -0.59 12.40
C CYS A 45 8.83 -0.16 13.85
N ASN A 46 9.42 0.98 14.19
CA ASN A 46 9.13 1.62 15.46
C ASN A 46 7.77 2.34 15.33
N PRO A 47 6.73 1.90 16.04
CA PRO A 47 5.40 2.46 15.83
C PRO A 47 5.23 3.88 16.37
N ILE A 48 6.08 4.30 17.30
CA ILE A 48 5.96 5.62 17.95
C ILE A 48 6.96 6.58 17.33
N LEU A 49 6.46 7.64 16.67
CA LEU A 49 7.29 8.69 16.10
C LEU A 49 7.50 9.82 17.09
N LYS A 50 6.45 10.21 17.82
CA LYS A 50 6.50 11.33 18.75
C LYS A 50 5.45 11.12 19.84
N LYS A 51 5.87 11.30 21.10
CA LYS A 51 4.97 11.14 22.24
C LYS A 51 4.80 12.49 22.95
N PHE A 52 3.55 12.85 23.24
CA PHE A 52 3.22 14.09 23.93
C PHE A 52 3.06 13.85 25.43
N VAL A 53 3.08 14.94 26.20
CA VAL A 53 3.05 14.90 27.67
C VAL A 53 1.77 14.26 28.21
N ASP A 54 0.65 14.43 27.50
CA ASP A 54 -0.65 13.89 27.90
C ASP A 54 -0.83 12.40 27.56
N GLY A 55 0.20 11.74 27.02
CA GLY A 55 0.14 10.34 26.64
C GLY A 55 -0.26 10.09 25.20
N SER A 56 -0.78 11.11 24.50
CA SER A 56 -1.06 11.00 23.07
C SER A 56 0.23 11.05 22.26
N GLY A 57 0.14 10.81 20.96
CA GLY A 57 1.33 10.89 20.14
C GLY A 57 1.06 10.66 18.67
N GLU A 58 2.10 10.90 17.89
CA GLU A 58 2.13 10.55 16.48
C GLU A 58 2.78 9.18 16.32
N ARG A 59 2.11 8.33 15.54
CA ARG A 59 2.54 6.95 15.30
C ARG A 59 2.63 6.68 13.82
N GLN A 60 3.29 5.60 13.46
CA GLN A 60 3.37 5.15 12.08
C GLN A 60 3.01 3.69 11.96
N PHE A 61 2.50 3.35 10.80
CA PHE A 61 2.25 1.97 10.37
C PHE A 61 2.92 1.81 9.01
N LEU A 62 3.89 0.92 8.92
CA LEU A 62 4.58 0.64 7.67
C LEU A 62 4.05 -0.65 7.07
N PHE A 63 3.82 -0.62 5.76
CA PHE A 63 3.36 -1.81 5.06
C PHE A 63 3.89 -1.81 3.63
N VAL A 64 3.88 -2.99 3.04
CA VAL A 64 4.22 -3.20 1.64
C VAL A 64 2.94 -3.50 0.89
N PHE A 65 2.70 -2.76 -0.18
CA PHE A 65 1.67 -3.11 -1.15
C PHE A 65 2.34 -3.85 -2.29
N ALA A 66 1.86 -5.06 -2.57
CA ALA A 66 2.50 -5.95 -3.52
C ALA A 66 1.50 -6.48 -4.54
N SER A 67 1.99 -6.80 -5.71
CA SER A 67 1.22 -7.49 -6.73
C SER A 67 2.10 -8.53 -7.41
N ARG A 68 1.46 -9.55 -7.98
CA ARG A 68 2.13 -10.50 -8.83
C ARG A 68 1.73 -10.19 -10.27
N GLU A 69 2.69 -9.82 -11.08
CA GLU A 69 2.46 -9.37 -12.44
C GLU A 69 3.25 -10.22 -13.42
N PHE A 70 2.84 -10.24 -14.68
CA PHE A 70 3.60 -10.86 -15.73
C PHE A 70 4.95 -10.15 -15.88
N TYR A 71 6.00 -10.94 -16.00
CA TYR A 71 7.38 -10.46 -16.10
C TYR A 71 8.13 -11.30 -17.14
N GLY A 72 9.07 -10.69 -17.80
CA GLY A 72 9.87 -11.42 -18.77
C GLY A 72 10.63 -10.48 -19.68
N GLN A 73 10.84 -10.91 -20.93
CA GLN A 73 11.58 -10.12 -21.91
C GLN A 73 10.74 -9.01 -22.58
N ASP A 74 9.45 -8.93 -22.26
CA ASP A 74 8.58 -7.88 -22.79
C ASP A 74 8.84 -6.57 -22.01
N VAL A 75 9.58 -5.67 -22.66
CA VAL A 75 9.95 -4.38 -22.08
C VAL A 75 8.69 -3.54 -21.77
N PHE A 76 7.69 -3.58 -22.65
CA PHE A 76 6.47 -2.78 -22.46
C PHE A 76 5.68 -3.25 -21.25
N GLN A 77 5.58 -4.57 -21.04
CA GLN A 77 4.89 -5.10 -19.86
C GLN A 77 5.63 -4.69 -18.57
N ASN A 78 6.95 -4.74 -18.58
CA ASN A 78 7.73 -4.35 -17.41
C ASN A 78 7.61 -2.85 -17.12
N ILE A 79 7.56 -2.02 -18.15
CA ILE A 79 7.31 -0.57 -18.01
C ILE A 79 5.92 -0.32 -17.43
N ASP A 80 4.90 -1.04 -17.90
CA ASP A 80 3.53 -0.89 -17.39
C ASP A 80 3.44 -1.29 -15.92
N ASN A 81 4.15 -2.32 -15.51
CA ASN A 81 4.19 -2.76 -14.12
C ASN A 81 4.76 -1.66 -13.20
N ILE A 82 5.86 -1.05 -13.61
CA ILE A 82 6.45 0.06 -12.85
C ILE A 82 5.55 1.29 -12.90
N GLY A 83 4.96 1.59 -14.06
CA GLY A 83 4.05 2.72 -14.23
C GLY A 83 2.85 2.66 -13.30
N PHE A 84 2.32 1.46 -13.03
CA PHE A 84 1.24 1.27 -12.07
C PHE A 84 1.64 1.79 -10.68
N TYR A 85 2.85 1.46 -10.22
CA TYR A 85 3.33 1.86 -8.90
C TYR A 85 3.65 3.35 -8.83
N ASP A 86 4.15 3.94 -9.91
CA ASP A 86 4.36 5.39 -9.97
C ASP A 86 3.04 6.14 -9.82
N LYS A 87 2.00 5.69 -10.51
CA LYS A 87 0.66 6.28 -10.39
C LYS A 87 0.05 6.09 -9.02
N LEU A 88 0.26 4.93 -8.41
CA LEU A 88 -0.19 4.68 -7.03
C LEU A 88 0.47 5.64 -6.06
N SER A 89 1.78 5.86 -6.19
CA SER A 89 2.52 6.81 -5.37
C SER A 89 1.97 8.23 -5.52
N GLU A 90 1.71 8.66 -6.74
CA GLU A 90 1.11 9.97 -7.02
C GLU A 90 -0.29 10.10 -6.42
N TRP A 91 -1.10 9.05 -6.54
CA TRP A 91 -2.45 9.02 -5.97
C TRP A 91 -2.42 9.17 -4.45
N LEU A 92 -1.52 8.48 -3.77
CA LEU A 92 -1.36 8.58 -2.32
C LEU A 92 -0.94 9.99 -1.90
N GLU A 93 0.01 10.58 -2.61
CA GLU A 93 0.50 11.93 -2.34
C GLU A 93 -0.62 12.96 -2.55
N ASP A 94 -1.35 12.85 -3.65
CA ASP A 94 -2.45 13.75 -3.97
C ASP A 94 -3.57 13.66 -2.95
N ASN A 95 -3.94 12.45 -2.56
CA ASN A 95 -4.98 12.23 -1.55
C ASN A 95 -4.58 12.80 -0.19
N THR A 96 -3.30 12.65 0.20
CA THR A 96 -2.79 13.23 1.44
C THR A 96 -2.93 14.74 1.42
N ARG A 97 -2.58 15.37 0.30
CA ARG A 97 -2.68 16.81 0.13
C ARG A 97 -4.13 17.30 0.18
N ARG A 98 -5.07 16.47 -0.32
CA ARG A 98 -6.50 16.80 -0.35
C ARG A 98 -7.24 16.38 0.92
N GLY A 99 -6.58 15.75 1.87
CA GLY A 99 -7.20 15.28 3.10
C GLY A 99 -8.03 14.01 2.95
N ILE A 100 -7.87 13.26 1.86
CA ILE A 100 -8.56 11.99 1.64
C ILE A 100 -7.68 10.88 2.20
N LEU A 101 -7.96 10.47 3.43
CA LEU A 101 -7.11 9.57 4.20
C LEU A 101 -7.92 8.37 4.71
N PRO A 102 -7.23 7.25 5.07
CA PRO A 102 -7.93 6.12 5.67
C PRO A 102 -8.68 6.53 6.94
N GLN A 103 -9.87 5.97 7.12
CA GLN A 103 -10.63 6.17 8.34
C GLN A 103 -10.21 5.14 9.37
N LEU A 104 -9.70 5.62 10.50
CA LEU A 104 -9.25 4.77 11.60
C LEU A 104 -10.31 4.72 12.69
N GLU A 105 -10.15 3.80 13.62
CA GLU A 105 -11.08 3.69 14.75
C GLU A 105 -10.96 4.88 15.71
N ASP A 106 -11.90 4.98 16.64
CA ASP A 106 -11.97 6.08 17.60
C ASP A 106 -10.65 6.25 18.37
N GLY A 107 -10.24 7.50 18.55
CA GLY A 107 -8.99 7.84 19.22
C GLY A 107 -7.79 7.87 18.29
N LYS A 108 -7.96 7.51 17.02
CA LYS A 108 -6.90 7.54 16.02
C LYS A 108 -7.33 8.39 14.84
N GLN A 109 -6.42 9.19 14.32
CA GLN A 109 -6.68 10.04 13.16
C GLN A 109 -5.51 9.96 12.19
N ALA A 110 -5.79 9.59 10.94
CA ALA A 110 -4.78 9.56 9.90
C ALA A 110 -4.29 10.98 9.60
N LEU A 111 -2.98 11.14 9.49
CA LEU A 111 -2.33 12.42 9.19
C LEU A 111 -1.80 12.45 7.76
N SER A 112 -1.19 11.36 7.31
CA SER A 112 -0.68 11.25 5.94
C SER A 112 -0.50 9.80 5.58
N ILE A 113 -0.56 9.52 4.29
CA ILE A 113 -0.21 8.22 3.73
C ILE A 113 0.61 8.47 2.47
N LYS A 114 1.80 7.87 2.40
CA LYS A 114 2.71 8.12 1.29
C LYS A 114 3.59 6.92 1.03
N ALA A 115 4.05 6.80 -0.21
CA ALA A 115 5.09 5.84 -0.56
C ALA A 115 6.43 6.34 -0.03
N ILE A 116 7.18 5.44 0.60
CA ILE A 116 8.52 5.73 1.11
C ILE A 116 9.60 5.03 0.29
N SER A 117 9.20 4.34 -0.76
CA SER A 117 10.11 3.79 -1.78
C SER A 117 9.43 3.91 -3.14
N ASN A 118 10.19 3.72 -4.20
CA ASN A 118 9.61 3.50 -5.52
C ASN A 118 9.10 2.06 -5.61
N GLY A 119 8.26 1.79 -6.61
CA GLY A 119 7.88 0.42 -6.95
C GLY A 119 9.06 -0.33 -7.53
N TYR A 120 9.22 -1.59 -7.16
CA TYR A 120 10.34 -2.41 -7.64
C TYR A 120 9.95 -3.87 -7.72
N ALA A 121 10.65 -4.59 -8.60
CA ALA A 121 10.47 -6.03 -8.73
C ALA A 121 11.25 -6.74 -7.61
N PHE A 122 10.60 -7.70 -7.01
CA PHE A 122 11.17 -8.53 -5.95
C PHE A 122 10.80 -9.99 -6.24
N ASN A 123 11.75 -10.91 -6.15
CA ASN A 123 11.53 -12.33 -6.45
C ASN A 123 10.96 -12.55 -7.86
N THR A 124 11.77 -12.30 -8.87
CA THR A 124 11.37 -12.54 -10.26
C THR A 124 11.46 -14.03 -10.59
N ASP A 125 10.45 -14.51 -11.31
CA ASP A 125 10.40 -15.83 -11.92
C ASP A 125 10.46 -15.65 -13.45
N GLU A 126 10.43 -16.74 -14.21
CA GLU A 126 10.51 -16.66 -15.68
C GLU A 126 9.36 -15.86 -16.30
N THR A 127 8.16 -15.97 -15.74
CA THR A 127 6.95 -15.37 -16.29
C THR A 127 6.24 -14.44 -15.34
N LEU A 128 6.51 -14.54 -14.03
CA LEU A 128 5.85 -13.73 -13.01
C LEU A 128 6.89 -13.09 -12.10
N ALA A 129 6.59 -11.90 -11.64
CA ALA A 129 7.39 -11.21 -10.64
C ALA A 129 6.48 -10.64 -9.57
N ARG A 130 7.00 -10.62 -8.35
CA ARG A 130 6.39 -9.84 -7.28
C ARG A 130 6.91 -8.42 -7.40
N TYR A 131 6.02 -7.48 -7.66
CA TYR A 131 6.31 -6.05 -7.57
C TYR A 131 5.77 -5.53 -6.25
N GLN A 132 6.49 -4.60 -5.64
CA GLN A 132 6.06 -4.06 -4.36
C GLN A 132 6.53 -2.61 -4.18
N ILE A 133 5.84 -1.90 -3.29
CA ILE A 133 6.18 -0.55 -2.90
C ILE A 133 5.97 -0.44 -1.39
N GLN A 134 6.87 0.27 -0.72
CA GLN A 134 6.76 0.50 0.73
C GLN A 134 5.96 1.77 0.98
N ILE A 135 5.00 1.70 1.88
CA ILE A 135 4.07 2.79 2.18
C ILE A 135 4.06 3.04 3.68
N GLN A 136 3.99 4.30 4.06
CA GLN A 136 3.91 4.74 5.44
C GLN A 136 2.59 5.46 5.69
N LEU A 137 1.85 5.01 6.69
CA LEU A 137 0.72 5.73 7.26
C LEU A 137 1.18 6.39 8.55
N LYS A 138 1.06 7.71 8.64
CA LYS A 138 1.24 8.45 9.89
C LYS A 138 -0.12 8.76 10.48
N TYR A 139 -0.27 8.57 11.77
CA TYR A 139 -1.53 8.85 12.43
C TYR A 139 -1.29 9.38 13.84
N TYR A 140 -2.27 10.14 14.32
CA TYR A 140 -2.33 10.61 15.69
C TYR A 140 -3.12 9.59 16.52
N GLN A 141 -2.64 9.28 17.71
CA GLN A 141 -3.34 8.42 18.66
C GLN A 141 -3.48 9.13 19.99
N LYS A 142 -4.71 9.23 20.41
CA LYS A 142 -5.08 9.84 21.66
C LYS A 142 -4.68 9.00 22.87
#